data_3a29180c3e2d3698abb7c799ea7a6fe7
#
_entry.id   3a29180c3e2d3698abb7c799ea7a6fe7
#
_cell.length_a   1.000
_cell.length_b   1.000
_cell.length_c   1.000
_cell.angle_alpha   90.00
_cell.angle_beta   90.00
_cell.angle_gamma   90.00
#
_symmetry.space_group_name_H-M   'P 1'
#
loop_
_entity.id
_entity.type
_entity.pdbx_description
1 polymer ?
#
loop_
_entity_poly.entity_id
_entity_poly.type
_entity_poly.pdbx_seq_one_letter_code
_entity_poly.pdbx_strand_id
1 'polypeptide(L)'
;MALTLSYFSWVRERMGIAEEVAALPDAVQTVAELIAWLAARDAAGARAFAEPARIRAAVNGAMAGPGAAIPRDGEVALFPPVTGG
;
A
#
# COMPACT_ATOMS: atom_id res chain seq x y z
N MET A 1 2.03 12.98 12.98
CA MET A 1 1.70 12.88 11.55
C MET A 1 1.35 11.45 11.23
N ALA A 2 0.32 11.24 10.45
CA ALA A 2 -0.18 9.92 10.16
C ALA A 2 -0.53 9.80 8.69
N LEU A 3 -0.19 8.64 8.11
CA LEU A 3 -0.47 8.33 6.72
C LEU A 3 -1.71 7.45 6.67
N THR A 4 -2.67 7.80 5.81
CA THR A 4 -3.83 6.96 5.54
C THR A 4 -3.48 5.99 4.42
N LEU A 5 -3.70 4.71 4.68
CA LEU A 5 -3.55 3.66 3.67
C LEU A 5 -4.93 3.21 3.26
N SER A 6 -5.23 3.29 1.96
CA SER A 6 -6.53 2.89 1.41
C SER A 6 -6.35 1.67 0.54
N TYR A 7 -7.23 0.69 0.70
CA TYR A 7 -7.16 -0.58 0.01
C TYR A 7 -8.38 -0.76 -0.88
N PHE A 8 -8.17 -1.28 -2.08
CA PHE A 8 -9.24 -1.44 -3.05
C PHE A 8 -9.25 -2.84 -3.64
N SER A 9 -10.41 -3.25 -4.16
CA SER A 9 -10.61 -4.51 -4.86
C SER A 9 -10.13 -5.70 -4.01
N TRP A 10 -9.42 -6.68 -4.59
CA TRP A 10 -9.02 -7.86 -3.83
C TRP A 10 -7.97 -7.55 -2.75
N VAL A 11 -7.24 -6.43 -2.86
CA VAL A 11 -6.34 -6.01 -1.78
C VAL A 11 -7.16 -5.71 -0.52
N ARG A 12 -8.27 -4.97 -0.67
CA ARG A 12 -9.18 -4.68 0.43
C ARG A 12 -9.78 -5.96 1.03
N GLU A 13 -10.18 -6.88 0.17
CA GLU A 13 -10.74 -8.15 0.63
C GLU A 13 -9.74 -8.94 1.46
N ARG A 14 -8.49 -8.99 1.02
CA ARG A 14 -7.44 -9.72 1.73
C ARG A 14 -7.00 -9.02 3.01
N MET A 15 -6.98 -7.70 3.02
CA MET A 15 -6.67 -6.93 4.23
C MET A 15 -7.79 -6.98 5.27
N GLY A 16 -9.03 -7.15 4.82
CA GLY A 16 -10.19 -7.18 5.70
C GLY A 16 -10.67 -5.81 6.16
N ILE A 17 -10.05 -4.74 5.68
CA ILE A 17 -10.42 -3.35 6.00
C ILE A 17 -10.27 -2.51 4.74
N ALA A 18 -11.05 -1.42 4.67
CA ALA A 18 -11.00 -0.51 3.52
C ALA A 18 -9.86 0.50 3.63
N GLU A 19 -9.54 0.92 4.85
CA GLU A 19 -8.46 1.87 5.08
C GLU A 19 -7.99 1.79 6.51
N GLU A 20 -6.81 2.33 6.76
CA GLU A 20 -6.25 2.44 8.11
C GLU A 20 -5.28 3.60 8.16
N VAL A 21 -5.05 4.10 9.36
CA VAL A 21 -4.03 5.11 9.61
C VAL A 21 -2.81 4.40 10.17
N ALA A 22 -1.65 4.63 9.57
CA ALA A 22 -0.42 3.96 9.97
C ALA A 22 0.68 4.97 10.29
N ALA A 23 1.41 4.70 11.37
CA ALA A 23 2.66 5.40 11.67
C ALA A 23 3.79 4.51 11.16
N LEU A 24 4.46 4.96 10.11
CA LEU A 24 5.49 4.16 9.46
C LEU A 24 6.83 4.30 10.14
N PRO A 25 7.62 3.20 10.22
CA PRO A 25 9.02 3.32 10.62
C PRO A 25 9.78 4.24 9.68
N ASP A 26 10.82 4.90 10.18
CA ASP A 26 11.63 5.81 9.38
C ASP A 26 12.28 5.13 8.17
N ALA A 27 12.57 3.84 8.27
CA ALA A 27 13.17 3.08 7.18
C ALA A 27 12.23 2.87 5.99
N VAL A 28 10.92 3.03 6.19
CA VAL A 28 9.93 2.85 5.12
C VAL A 28 9.74 4.19 4.42
N GLN A 29 10.38 4.35 3.26
CA GLN A 29 10.42 5.61 2.53
C GLN A 29 9.86 5.55 1.12
N THR A 30 9.72 4.35 0.55
CA THR A 30 9.23 4.18 -0.82
C THR A 30 8.00 3.28 -0.84
N VAL A 31 7.29 3.31 -1.98
CA VAL A 31 6.13 2.43 -2.21
C VAL A 31 6.54 0.96 -2.03
N ALA A 32 7.67 0.55 -2.61
CA ALA A 32 8.13 -0.84 -2.48
C ALA A 32 8.41 -1.21 -1.03
N GLU A 33 9.02 -0.32 -0.27
CA GLU A 33 9.30 -0.56 1.15
C GLU A 33 8.02 -0.61 1.97
N LEU A 34 7.02 0.20 1.63
CA LEU A 34 5.72 0.16 2.28
C LEU A 34 5.03 -1.18 2.06
N ILE A 35 5.04 -1.67 0.83
CA ILE A 35 4.44 -2.97 0.49
C ILE A 35 5.14 -4.09 1.26
N ALA A 36 6.47 -4.08 1.30
CA ALA A 36 7.24 -5.08 2.04
C ALA A 36 6.96 -5.02 3.54
N TRP A 37 6.83 -3.82 4.09
CA TRP A 37 6.50 -3.63 5.50
C TRP A 37 5.13 -4.20 5.84
N LEU A 38 4.13 -3.91 5.00
CA LEU A 38 2.78 -4.42 5.18
C LEU A 38 2.75 -5.95 5.08
N ALA A 39 3.50 -6.53 4.13
CA ALA A 39 3.56 -7.98 3.96
C ALA A 39 4.17 -8.67 5.19
N ALA A 40 5.07 -8.01 5.89
CA ALA A 40 5.75 -8.56 7.06
C ALA A 40 5.03 -8.26 8.39
N ARG A 41 4.08 -7.32 8.38
CA ARG A 41 3.47 -6.80 9.60
C ARG A 41 2.51 -7.80 10.26
N ASP A 42 1.67 -8.46 9.45
CA ASP A 42 0.65 -9.37 9.97
C ASP A 42 0.20 -10.35 8.88
N ALA A 43 -0.68 -11.26 9.25
CA ALA A 43 -1.16 -12.31 8.34
C ALA A 43 -1.98 -11.73 7.18
N ALA A 44 -2.78 -10.70 7.45
CA ALA A 44 -3.56 -10.05 6.40
C ALA A 44 -2.65 -9.39 5.37
N GLY A 45 -1.61 -8.68 5.82
CA GLY A 45 -0.63 -8.09 4.93
C GLY A 45 0.13 -9.13 4.13
N ALA A 46 0.50 -10.24 4.77
CA ALA A 46 1.18 -11.33 4.06
C ALA A 46 0.32 -11.88 2.92
N ARG A 47 -0.99 -12.00 3.13
CA ARG A 47 -1.91 -12.47 2.08
C ARG A 47 -2.10 -11.44 0.97
N ALA A 48 -2.32 -10.18 1.36
CA ALA A 48 -2.62 -9.13 0.38
C ALA A 48 -1.42 -8.81 -0.50
N PHE A 49 -0.22 -8.84 0.07
CA PHE A 49 1.00 -8.39 -0.59
C PHE A 49 1.99 -9.52 -0.87
N ALA A 50 1.49 -10.75 -1.04
CA ALA A 50 2.32 -11.91 -1.35
C ALA A 50 3.05 -11.77 -2.69
N GLU A 51 2.46 -11.03 -3.62
CA GLU A 51 3.04 -10.79 -4.94
C GLU A 51 3.15 -9.28 -5.17
N PRO A 52 4.22 -8.64 -4.67
CA PRO A 52 4.35 -7.18 -4.78
C PRO A 52 4.27 -6.63 -6.21
N ALA A 53 4.72 -7.41 -7.19
CA ALA A 53 4.67 -7.00 -8.59
C ALA A 53 3.24 -6.80 -9.11
N ARG A 54 2.24 -7.36 -8.42
CA ARG A 54 0.84 -7.23 -8.78
C ARG A 54 0.15 -6.08 -8.06
N ILE A 55 0.87 -5.30 -7.28
CA ILE A 55 0.30 -4.19 -6.53
C ILE A 55 0.66 -2.87 -7.23
N ARG A 56 -0.33 -1.99 -7.30
CA ARG A 56 -0.15 -0.63 -7.81
C ARG A 56 -0.45 0.35 -6.69
N ALA A 57 0.12 1.53 -6.78
CA ALA A 57 -0.05 2.55 -5.75
C ALA A 57 -0.37 3.90 -6.36
N ALA A 58 -1.15 4.68 -5.62
CA ALA A 58 -1.35 6.10 -5.89
C ALA A 58 -1.04 6.87 -4.62
N VAL A 59 -0.16 7.86 -4.72
CA VAL A 59 0.23 8.70 -3.60
C VAL A 59 -0.48 10.04 -3.75
N ASN A 60 -1.34 10.37 -2.78
CA ASN A 60 -2.16 11.57 -2.81
C ASN A 60 -2.88 11.76 -4.16
N GLY A 61 -3.44 10.65 -4.67
CA GLY A 61 -4.21 10.65 -5.91
C GLY A 61 -3.41 10.53 -7.20
N ALA A 62 -2.08 10.50 -7.13
CA ALA A 62 -1.22 10.39 -8.32
C ALA A 62 -0.57 9.00 -8.38
N MET A 63 -0.61 8.38 -9.55
CA MET A 63 0.03 7.07 -9.74
C MET A 63 1.52 7.15 -9.40
N ALA A 64 1.99 6.14 -8.69
CA ALA A 64 3.36 6.11 -8.19
C ALA A 64 3.99 4.73 -8.43
N GLY A 65 5.21 4.72 -8.91
CA GLY A 65 5.97 3.48 -9.08
C GLY A 65 6.60 3.00 -7.79
N PRO A 66 7.21 1.80 -7.81
CA PRO A 66 7.77 1.20 -6.59
C PRO A 66 8.88 2.03 -5.94
N GLY A 67 9.63 2.79 -6.71
CA GLY A 67 10.70 3.65 -6.18
C GLY A 67 10.24 5.02 -5.72
N ALA A 68 8.95 5.35 -5.88
CA ALA A 68 8.44 6.66 -5.49
C ALA A 68 8.45 6.84 -3.97
N ALA A 69 8.80 8.04 -3.55
CA ALA A 69 8.78 8.37 -2.13
C ALA A 69 7.34 8.46 -1.62
N ILE A 70 7.12 8.02 -0.39
CA ILE A 70 5.82 8.16 0.26
C ILE A 70 5.89 9.28 1.30
N PRO A 71 4.81 10.06 1.44
CA PRO A 71 4.76 11.11 2.45
C PRO A 71 4.56 10.52 3.84
N ARG A 72 4.80 11.32 4.87
CA ARG A 72 4.53 10.91 6.25
C ARG A 72 3.10 11.23 6.68
N ASP A 73 2.39 12.02 5.88
CA ASP A 73 0.97 12.27 6.05
C ASP A 73 0.32 12.24 4.66
N GLY A 74 -1.00 12.34 4.60
CA GLY A 74 -1.74 12.21 3.36
C GLY A 74 -2.25 10.79 3.15
N GLU A 75 -2.29 10.34 1.90
CA GLU A 75 -2.88 9.04 1.57
C GLU A 75 -2.05 8.27 0.54
N VAL A 76 -1.92 6.97 0.76
CA VAL A 76 -1.43 6.05 -0.25
C VAL A 76 -2.52 5.01 -0.49
N ALA A 77 -2.98 4.91 -1.73
CA ALA A 77 -3.93 3.89 -2.15
C ALA A 77 -3.17 2.69 -2.72
N LEU A 78 -3.58 1.49 -2.34
CA LEU A 78 -2.98 0.24 -2.81
C LEU A 78 -4.08 -0.60 -3.45
N PHE A 79 -3.83 -1.05 -4.68
CA PHE A 79 -4.84 -1.72 -5.48
C PHE A 79 -4.18 -2.65 -6.48
N PRO A 80 -4.95 -3.61 -7.06
CA PRO A 80 -4.40 -4.49 -8.09
C PRO A 80 -4.19 -3.73 -9.40
N PRO A 81 -3.41 -4.31 -10.34
CA PRO A 81 -3.28 -3.70 -11.65
C PRO A 81 -4.63 -3.55 -12.32
N VAL A 82 -4.84 -2.41 -12.98
CA VAL A 82 -6.02 -2.23 -13.80
C VAL A 82 -5.75 -2.95 -15.11
N THR A 83 -6.49 -4.02 -15.36
CA THR A 83 -6.44 -4.66 -16.66
C THR A 83 -7.29 -3.82 -17.57
N GLY A 84 -6.69 -3.21 -18.57
CA GLY A 84 -7.35 -2.32 -19.48
C GLY A 84 -8.22 -3.07 -20.47
N GLY A 85 -9.16 -3.73 -19.98
CA GLY A 85 -9.97 -4.46 -20.94
C GLY A 85 -11.28 -4.77 -20.38
#